data_7201738fe34a11a2768aa3870dc43e2f
#
_entry.id   7201738fe34a11a2768aa3870dc43e2f
#
_cell.length_a   1.000
_cell.length_b   1.000
_cell.length_c   1.000
_cell.angle_alpha   90.00
_cell.angle_beta   90.00
_cell.angle_gamma   90.00
#
_symmetry.space_group_name_H-M   'P 1'
#
loop_
_entity.id
_entity.type
_entity.pdbx_description
1 polymer ?
#
loop_
_entity_poly.entity_id
_entity_poly.type
_entity_poly.pdbx_seq_one_letter_code
_entity_poly.pdbx_strand_id
1 'polypeptide(L)'
;MLKIIPLPAFNDNYIWLLQSGAHAVVVDPGDANVVAAYCQRQQLQLSAILITHCHGDHIGGVEELQQRYGCPVYAPAHPALKSTTRPVSDNDRIAITQPEISFKVLSLPGHTAEHMGYYAAGMLFCGDTLFACGCGRIFDGTARQLHQSLQKLAQLPPDTRIYCSHEYTLANQRFALTVEPDNLALQQRHRRDQALRDANQPTLPSTLADELASNPFLRCDNARIQQAVQRYC
;
A
#
# COMPACT_ATOMS: atom_id res chain seq x y z
N MET A 1 -19.40 6.84 9.69
CA MET A 1 -17.95 6.88 9.99
C MET A 1 -17.23 5.96 9.01
N LEU A 2 -16.13 6.43 8.39
CA LEU A 2 -15.34 5.64 7.45
C LEU A 2 -14.56 4.54 8.20
N LYS A 3 -14.67 3.30 7.73
CA LYS A 3 -13.91 2.13 8.23
C LYS A 3 -12.98 1.64 7.14
N ILE A 4 -11.75 1.29 7.50
CA ILE A 4 -10.80 0.65 6.60
C ILE A 4 -10.65 -0.80 7.02
N ILE A 5 -10.89 -1.69 6.08
CA ILE A 5 -10.96 -3.14 6.33
C ILE A 5 -9.90 -3.83 5.49
N PRO A 6 -8.95 -4.56 6.11
CA PRO A 6 -8.08 -5.46 5.39
C PRO A 6 -8.87 -6.71 4.98
N LEU A 7 -8.91 -6.99 3.70
CA LEU A 7 -9.41 -8.25 3.17
C LEU A 7 -8.21 -9.10 2.77
N PRO A 8 -7.85 -10.14 3.56
CA PRO A 8 -6.76 -11.03 3.21
C PRO A 8 -7.05 -11.76 1.89
N ALA A 9 -6.07 -11.79 1.01
CA ALA A 9 -6.12 -12.49 -0.26
C ALA A 9 -4.78 -13.18 -0.53
N PHE A 10 -4.78 -14.23 -1.32
CA PHE A 10 -3.61 -15.05 -1.62
C PHE A 10 -2.86 -15.49 -0.35
N ASN A 11 -1.50 -15.38 -0.33
CA ASN A 11 -0.67 -15.79 0.80
C ASN A 11 -0.46 -14.67 1.83
N ASP A 12 -0.33 -13.43 1.36
CA ASP A 12 0.11 -12.29 2.18
C ASP A 12 -0.44 -10.92 1.73
N ASN A 13 -1.31 -10.89 0.70
CA ASN A 13 -1.92 -9.66 0.23
C ASN A 13 -3.02 -9.17 1.16
N TYR A 14 -3.13 -7.84 1.26
CA TYR A 14 -4.30 -7.14 1.77
C TYR A 14 -4.95 -6.32 0.65
N ILE A 15 -6.19 -6.66 0.33
CA ILE A 15 -7.07 -5.79 -0.45
C ILE A 15 -7.70 -4.81 0.54
N TRP A 16 -7.50 -3.51 0.35
CA TRP A 16 -8.03 -2.51 1.27
C TRP A 16 -9.42 -2.04 0.86
N LEU A 17 -10.40 -2.21 1.75
CA LEU A 17 -11.78 -1.80 1.52
C LEU A 17 -12.16 -0.66 2.46
N LEU A 18 -12.56 0.47 1.89
CA LEU A 18 -12.96 1.69 2.61
C LEU A 18 -14.50 1.75 2.62
N GLN A 19 -15.11 1.49 3.77
CA GLN A 19 -16.58 1.41 3.92
C GLN A 19 -17.13 2.58 4.70
N SER A 20 -18.24 3.16 4.21
CA SER A 20 -19.12 4.05 4.98
C SER A 20 -20.58 3.83 4.57
N GLY A 21 -21.44 3.52 5.55
CA GLY A 21 -22.81 3.13 5.26
C GLY A 21 -22.86 1.89 4.37
N ALA A 22 -23.66 1.96 3.32
CA ALA A 22 -23.83 0.89 2.33
C ALA A 22 -22.87 0.99 1.13
N HIS A 23 -21.87 1.87 1.19
CA HIS A 23 -20.96 2.12 0.07
C HIS A 23 -19.52 1.84 0.44
N ALA A 24 -18.74 1.39 -0.55
CA ALA A 24 -17.33 1.10 -0.38
C ALA A 24 -16.50 1.51 -1.60
N VAL A 25 -15.22 1.80 -1.32
CA VAL A 25 -14.13 1.90 -2.31
C VAL A 25 -13.16 0.77 -2.04
N VAL A 26 -12.63 0.15 -3.07
CA VAL A 26 -11.62 -0.90 -2.92
C VAL A 26 -10.32 -0.49 -3.61
N VAL A 27 -9.18 -0.83 -2.99
CA VAL A 27 -7.84 -0.61 -3.52
C VAL A 27 -7.19 -1.96 -3.81
N ASP A 28 -6.66 -2.10 -5.02
CA ASP A 28 -5.92 -3.25 -5.51
C ASP A 28 -6.66 -4.60 -5.32
N PRO A 29 -7.86 -4.76 -5.88
CA PRO A 29 -8.63 -5.99 -5.73
C PRO A 29 -8.09 -7.11 -6.63
N GLY A 30 -6.99 -7.74 -6.23
CA GLY A 30 -6.40 -8.87 -6.97
C GLY A 30 -7.30 -10.09 -7.05
N ASP A 31 -8.21 -10.28 -6.08
CA ASP A 31 -9.18 -11.38 -6.05
C ASP A 31 -10.61 -10.82 -5.93
N ALA A 32 -11.40 -11.00 -7.00
CA ALA A 32 -12.79 -10.56 -7.05
C ALA A 32 -13.68 -11.28 -6.04
N ASN A 33 -13.44 -12.58 -5.82
CA ASN A 33 -14.29 -13.40 -4.94
C ASN A 33 -14.22 -12.91 -3.49
N VAL A 34 -13.02 -12.57 -3.02
CA VAL A 34 -12.81 -12.04 -1.66
C VAL A 34 -13.62 -10.76 -1.45
N VAL A 35 -13.53 -9.82 -2.40
CA VAL A 35 -14.24 -8.53 -2.34
C VAL A 35 -15.74 -8.73 -2.47
N ALA A 36 -16.17 -9.52 -3.46
CA ALA A 36 -17.60 -9.76 -3.74
C ALA A 36 -18.30 -10.47 -2.56
N ALA A 37 -17.66 -11.46 -1.96
CA ALA A 37 -18.20 -12.15 -0.79
C ALA A 37 -18.34 -11.20 0.42
N TYR A 38 -17.35 -10.32 0.65
CA TYR A 38 -17.45 -9.32 1.70
C TYR A 38 -18.57 -8.32 1.44
N CYS A 39 -18.64 -7.76 0.22
CA CYS A 39 -19.68 -6.82 -0.17
C CYS A 39 -21.10 -7.43 -0.07
N GLN A 40 -21.26 -8.68 -0.50
CA GLN A 40 -22.54 -9.38 -0.39
C GLN A 40 -22.96 -9.59 1.07
N ARG A 41 -22.06 -10.06 1.92
CA ARG A 41 -22.33 -10.28 3.36
C ARG A 41 -22.67 -8.98 4.10
N GLN A 42 -22.05 -7.87 3.72
CA GLN A 42 -22.27 -6.55 4.34
C GLN A 42 -23.29 -5.69 3.58
N GLN A 43 -23.90 -6.20 2.52
CA GLN A 43 -24.85 -5.47 1.65
C GLN A 43 -24.26 -4.14 1.12
N LEU A 44 -23.02 -4.19 0.62
CA LEU A 44 -22.29 -3.02 0.12
C LEU A 44 -22.37 -2.90 -1.40
N GLN A 45 -22.47 -1.66 -1.86
CA GLN A 45 -22.26 -1.25 -3.24
C GLN A 45 -20.83 -0.71 -3.40
N LEU A 46 -20.06 -1.24 -4.35
CA LEU A 46 -18.78 -0.62 -4.72
C LEU A 46 -19.04 0.65 -5.52
N SER A 47 -18.44 1.74 -5.07
CA SER A 47 -18.52 3.06 -5.70
C SER A 47 -17.31 3.38 -6.57
N ALA A 48 -16.17 2.76 -6.29
CA ALA A 48 -14.95 2.91 -7.08
C ALA A 48 -13.95 1.79 -6.79
N ILE A 49 -13.08 1.55 -7.78
CA ILE A 49 -11.87 0.73 -7.67
C ILE A 49 -10.66 1.64 -7.92
N LEU A 50 -9.67 1.58 -7.03
CA LEU A 50 -8.40 2.30 -7.16
C LEU A 50 -7.28 1.28 -7.37
N ILE A 51 -6.42 1.50 -8.36
CA ILE A 51 -5.33 0.59 -8.71
C ILE A 51 -4.01 1.34 -8.60
N THR A 52 -3.09 0.79 -7.82
CA THR A 52 -1.76 1.38 -7.63
C THR A 52 -0.84 1.05 -8.79
N HIS A 53 -0.83 -0.19 -9.27
CA HIS A 53 -0.01 -0.68 -10.38
C HIS A 53 -0.61 -1.97 -10.98
N CYS A 54 0.01 -2.51 -12.03
CA CYS A 54 -0.61 -3.51 -12.90
C CYS A 54 -0.12 -4.94 -12.69
N HIS A 55 0.44 -5.31 -11.51
CA HIS A 55 0.71 -6.71 -11.22
C HIS A 55 -0.57 -7.52 -11.00
N GLY A 56 -0.54 -8.81 -11.34
CA GLY A 56 -1.72 -9.66 -11.37
C GLY A 56 -2.45 -9.78 -10.03
N ASP A 57 -1.71 -9.78 -8.93
CA ASP A 57 -2.24 -9.85 -7.57
C ASP A 57 -2.87 -8.53 -7.07
N HIS A 58 -2.79 -7.45 -7.85
CA HIS A 58 -3.48 -6.17 -7.63
C HIS A 58 -4.66 -5.96 -8.58
N ILE A 59 -4.61 -6.54 -9.78
CA ILE A 59 -5.62 -6.27 -10.80
C ILE A 59 -6.50 -7.47 -11.17
N GLY A 60 -6.18 -8.67 -10.71
CA GLY A 60 -6.83 -9.91 -11.16
C GLY A 60 -8.35 -9.93 -10.98
N GLY A 61 -8.89 -9.20 -10.00
CA GLY A 61 -10.33 -9.10 -9.74
C GLY A 61 -11.02 -7.88 -10.36
N VAL A 62 -10.28 -6.97 -11.00
CA VAL A 62 -10.81 -5.66 -11.42
C VAL A 62 -11.94 -5.78 -12.44
N GLU A 63 -11.72 -6.57 -13.50
CA GLU A 63 -12.70 -6.70 -14.59
C GLU A 63 -14.02 -7.27 -14.10
N GLU A 64 -13.99 -8.34 -13.33
CA GLU A 64 -15.19 -8.97 -12.76
C GLU A 64 -15.94 -8.01 -11.82
N LEU A 65 -15.21 -7.33 -10.92
CA LEU A 65 -15.82 -6.37 -10.00
C LEU A 65 -16.43 -5.17 -10.74
N GLN A 66 -15.75 -4.66 -11.76
CA GLN A 66 -16.28 -3.58 -12.59
C GLN A 66 -17.57 -3.99 -13.31
N GLN A 67 -17.59 -5.18 -13.92
CA GLN A 67 -18.80 -5.71 -14.59
C GLN A 67 -19.97 -5.89 -13.60
N ARG A 68 -19.66 -6.40 -12.40
CA ARG A 68 -20.66 -6.68 -11.37
C ARG A 68 -21.27 -5.42 -10.74
N TYR A 69 -20.47 -4.39 -10.47
CA TYR A 69 -20.90 -3.20 -9.72
C TYR A 69 -21.07 -1.95 -10.59
N GLY A 70 -20.61 -1.95 -11.82
CA GLY A 70 -20.71 -0.81 -12.73
C GLY A 70 -19.94 0.43 -12.29
N CYS A 71 -18.97 0.27 -11.38
CA CYS A 71 -18.25 1.39 -10.78
C CYS A 71 -17.03 1.83 -11.60
N PRO A 72 -16.58 3.09 -11.49
CA PRO A 72 -15.37 3.57 -12.15
C PRO A 72 -14.11 2.89 -11.60
N VAL A 73 -13.14 2.66 -12.50
CA VAL A 73 -11.80 2.16 -12.19
C VAL A 73 -10.80 3.28 -12.41
N TYR A 74 -10.17 3.75 -11.35
CA TYR A 74 -9.10 4.73 -11.36
C TYR A 74 -7.76 4.00 -11.31
N ALA A 75 -6.93 4.19 -12.32
CA ALA A 75 -5.68 3.44 -12.46
C ALA A 75 -4.64 4.23 -13.28
N PRO A 76 -3.33 3.92 -13.15
CA PRO A 76 -2.35 4.38 -14.11
C PRO A 76 -2.72 3.92 -15.52
N ALA A 77 -2.33 4.72 -16.54
CA ALA A 77 -2.52 4.32 -17.93
C ALA A 77 -1.57 3.16 -18.27
N HIS A 78 -2.11 1.96 -18.40
CA HIS A 78 -1.33 0.76 -18.71
C HIS A 78 -2.11 -0.21 -19.61
N PRO A 79 -1.46 -0.83 -20.64
CA PRO A 79 -2.13 -1.72 -21.60
C PRO A 79 -2.80 -2.96 -20.98
N ALA A 80 -2.29 -3.44 -19.84
CA ALA A 80 -2.88 -4.60 -19.13
C ALA A 80 -4.23 -4.28 -18.49
N LEU A 81 -4.55 -2.99 -18.23
CA LEU A 81 -5.76 -2.55 -17.57
C LEU A 81 -6.79 -2.03 -18.57
N LYS A 82 -7.43 -2.95 -19.30
CA LYS A 82 -8.49 -2.63 -20.29
C LYS A 82 -9.75 -2.06 -19.61
N SER A 83 -9.96 -2.38 -18.33
CA SER A 83 -11.10 -1.93 -17.53
C SER A 83 -10.94 -0.51 -16.97
N THR A 84 -9.81 0.17 -17.20
CA THR A 84 -9.59 1.54 -16.73
C THR A 84 -10.58 2.49 -17.39
N THR A 85 -11.47 3.09 -16.59
CA THR A 85 -12.43 4.09 -17.07
C THR A 85 -12.02 5.51 -16.75
N ARG A 86 -11.09 5.68 -15.83
CA ARG A 86 -10.55 6.96 -15.34
C ARG A 86 -9.03 6.85 -15.16
N PRO A 87 -8.23 7.03 -16.21
CA PRO A 87 -6.77 7.09 -16.06
C PRO A 87 -6.38 8.25 -15.14
N VAL A 88 -5.36 8.01 -14.29
CA VAL A 88 -4.88 9.00 -13.32
C VAL A 88 -3.40 9.32 -13.51
N SER A 89 -3.04 10.52 -13.10
CA SER A 89 -1.68 11.06 -13.14
C SER A 89 -1.29 11.72 -11.81
N ASP A 90 -0.02 12.07 -11.65
CA ASP A 90 0.49 12.73 -10.43
C ASP A 90 -0.29 14.03 -10.15
N ASN A 91 -0.63 14.23 -8.88
CA ASN A 91 -1.42 15.37 -8.38
C ASN A 91 -2.89 15.43 -8.80
N ASP A 92 -3.42 14.47 -9.52
CA ASP A 92 -4.86 14.38 -9.77
C ASP A 92 -5.63 14.28 -8.44
N ARG A 93 -6.90 14.72 -8.48
CA ARG A 93 -7.84 14.58 -7.38
C ARG A 93 -9.01 13.71 -7.78
N ILE A 94 -9.25 12.68 -6.98
CA ILE A 94 -10.39 11.77 -7.14
C ILE A 94 -11.41 12.08 -6.05
N ALA A 95 -12.54 12.66 -6.42
CA ALA A 95 -13.64 12.89 -5.49
C ALA A 95 -14.68 11.77 -5.64
N ILE A 96 -14.93 11.05 -4.55
CA ILE A 96 -15.97 10.02 -4.45
C ILE A 96 -17.03 10.53 -3.48
N THR A 97 -18.29 10.48 -3.92
CA THR A 97 -19.41 11.01 -3.13
C THR A 97 -19.94 10.05 -2.09
N GLN A 98 -19.81 8.75 -2.35
CA GLN A 98 -20.27 7.69 -1.44
C GLN A 98 -19.30 6.50 -1.47
N PRO A 99 -18.50 6.30 -0.44
CA PRO A 99 -18.31 7.16 0.75
C PRO A 99 -17.73 8.53 0.35
N GLU A 100 -18.10 9.58 1.07
CA GLU A 100 -17.51 10.91 0.82
C GLU A 100 -16.04 10.91 1.19
N ILE A 101 -15.17 10.91 0.17
CA ILE A 101 -13.72 10.92 0.32
C ILE A 101 -13.06 11.53 -0.93
N SER A 102 -11.99 12.30 -0.70
CA SER A 102 -11.18 12.87 -1.79
C SER A 102 -9.74 12.40 -1.67
N PHE A 103 -9.25 11.75 -2.70
CA PHE A 103 -7.85 11.29 -2.79
C PHE A 103 -7.03 12.27 -3.61
N LYS A 104 -5.81 12.51 -3.15
CA LYS A 104 -4.73 13.04 -3.97
C LYS A 104 -3.93 11.86 -4.54
N VAL A 105 -3.74 11.84 -5.85
CA VAL A 105 -2.90 10.85 -6.53
C VAL A 105 -1.44 11.27 -6.44
N LEU A 106 -0.57 10.32 -6.12
CA LEU A 106 0.88 10.50 -6.03
C LEU A 106 1.54 9.53 -7.01
N SER A 107 2.31 10.03 -7.98
CA SER A 107 3.17 9.17 -8.79
C SER A 107 4.35 8.69 -7.96
N LEU A 108 4.54 7.37 -7.88
CA LEU A 108 5.52 6.69 -7.05
C LEU A 108 6.32 5.64 -7.86
N PRO A 109 6.98 6.05 -8.97
CA PRO A 109 7.73 5.11 -9.79
C PRO A 109 8.87 4.47 -9.01
N GLY A 110 9.18 3.21 -9.35
CA GLY A 110 10.30 2.47 -8.73
C GLY A 110 10.07 0.99 -8.69
N HIS A 111 9.01 0.51 -8.02
CA HIS A 111 8.58 -0.88 -8.11
C HIS A 111 8.13 -1.21 -9.53
N THR A 112 7.18 -0.43 -10.05
CA THR A 112 6.89 -0.30 -11.48
C THR A 112 7.09 1.14 -11.94
N ALA A 113 7.20 1.37 -13.23
CA ALA A 113 7.45 2.70 -13.80
C ALA A 113 6.24 3.64 -13.66
N GLU A 114 5.03 3.08 -13.70
CA GLU A 114 3.76 3.83 -13.65
C GLU A 114 3.06 3.77 -12.27
N HIS A 115 3.75 3.31 -11.24
CA HIS A 115 3.15 3.10 -9.92
C HIS A 115 2.54 4.38 -9.34
N MET A 116 1.31 4.26 -8.79
CA MET A 116 0.57 5.34 -8.15
C MET A 116 0.28 5.02 -6.68
N GLY A 117 0.16 6.07 -5.86
CA GLY A 117 -0.37 5.99 -4.51
C GLY A 117 -1.57 6.91 -4.34
N TYR A 118 -2.44 6.61 -3.38
CA TYR A 118 -3.65 7.37 -3.10
C TYR A 118 -3.62 7.88 -1.66
N TYR A 119 -3.58 9.20 -1.50
CA TYR A 119 -3.51 9.85 -0.18
C TYR A 119 -4.82 10.56 0.14
N ALA A 120 -5.43 10.27 1.28
CA ALA A 120 -6.66 10.91 1.74
C ALA A 120 -6.74 10.92 3.28
N ALA A 121 -7.05 12.05 3.88
CA ALA A 121 -7.38 12.17 5.32
C ALA A 121 -6.39 11.46 6.26
N GLY A 122 -5.09 11.62 6.04
CA GLY A 122 -4.03 10.97 6.83
C GLY A 122 -3.87 9.47 6.56
N MET A 123 -4.39 8.97 5.45
CA MET A 123 -4.24 7.58 4.98
C MET A 123 -3.50 7.56 3.64
N LEU A 124 -2.53 6.68 3.51
CA LEU A 124 -1.78 6.45 2.27
C LEU A 124 -1.94 4.99 1.85
N PHE A 125 -2.52 4.76 0.68
CA PHE A 125 -2.55 3.47 0.00
C PHE A 125 -1.43 3.49 -1.03
N CYS A 126 -0.31 2.85 -0.72
CA CYS A 126 0.94 2.96 -1.48
C CYS A 126 1.29 1.71 -2.27
N GLY A 127 0.39 0.74 -2.36
CA GLY A 127 0.67 -0.52 -3.06
C GLY A 127 2.01 -1.12 -2.61
N ASP A 128 2.88 -1.33 -3.58
CA ASP A 128 4.19 -1.96 -3.40
C ASP A 128 5.37 -0.98 -3.44
N THR A 129 5.14 0.30 -3.14
CA THR A 129 6.23 1.27 -3.02
C THR A 129 6.91 1.21 -1.66
N LEU A 130 6.14 1.38 -0.57
CA LEU A 130 6.62 1.40 0.81
C LEU A 130 5.95 0.27 1.58
N PHE A 131 6.75 -0.63 2.17
CA PHE A 131 6.29 -1.67 3.09
C PHE A 131 6.70 -1.36 4.53
N ALA A 132 6.04 -1.99 5.49
CA ALA A 132 6.46 -1.93 6.88
C ALA A 132 7.90 -2.44 7.03
N CYS A 133 8.81 -1.55 7.46
CA CYS A 133 10.26 -1.76 7.54
C CYS A 133 10.95 -2.19 6.23
N GLY A 134 10.33 -1.92 5.06
CA GLY A 134 10.84 -2.34 3.77
C GLY A 134 10.37 -1.44 2.62
N CYS A 135 10.66 -1.87 1.40
CA CYS A 135 10.16 -1.26 0.17
C CYS A 135 9.96 -2.33 -0.91
N GLY A 136 9.27 -1.95 -1.99
CA GLY A 136 9.05 -2.84 -3.12
C GLY A 136 10.34 -3.25 -3.83
N ARG A 137 10.31 -4.43 -4.43
CA ARG A 137 11.34 -4.87 -5.37
C ARG A 137 11.23 -4.06 -6.67
N ILE A 138 12.34 -3.79 -7.33
CA ILE A 138 12.37 -3.10 -8.61
C ILE A 138 12.12 -4.12 -9.74
N PHE A 139 11.11 -3.88 -10.56
CA PHE A 139 10.81 -4.67 -11.76
C PHE A 139 11.19 -3.91 -13.03
N ASP A 140 10.44 -2.87 -13.40
CA ASP A 140 10.67 -2.06 -14.60
C ASP A 140 10.99 -0.59 -14.29
N GLY A 141 10.96 -0.20 -13.01
CA GLY A 141 11.48 1.07 -12.53
C GLY A 141 12.98 1.02 -12.25
N THR A 142 13.48 2.01 -11.53
CA THR A 142 14.89 2.11 -11.14
C THR A 142 15.05 2.39 -9.64
N ALA A 143 16.21 2.04 -9.07
CA ALA A 143 16.53 2.33 -7.65
C ALA A 143 16.46 3.83 -7.34
N ARG A 144 16.87 4.69 -8.28
CA ARG A 144 16.78 6.15 -8.14
C ARG A 144 15.32 6.60 -8.06
N GLN A 145 14.45 6.08 -8.91
CA GLN A 145 13.02 6.40 -8.89
C GLN A 145 12.38 5.94 -7.58
N LEU A 146 12.64 4.69 -7.16
CA LEU A 146 12.11 4.18 -5.89
C LEU A 146 12.57 5.03 -4.70
N HIS A 147 13.85 5.39 -4.64
CA HIS A 147 14.37 6.26 -3.59
C HIS A 147 13.67 7.63 -3.59
N GLN A 148 13.50 8.26 -4.77
CA GLN A 148 12.78 9.53 -4.88
C GLN A 148 11.32 9.42 -4.45
N SER A 149 10.64 8.33 -4.79
CA SER A 149 9.27 8.04 -4.35
C SER A 149 9.20 7.88 -2.83
N LEU A 150 10.11 7.14 -2.22
CA LEU A 150 10.21 6.99 -0.76
C LEU A 150 10.48 8.33 -0.07
N GLN A 151 11.38 9.17 -0.60
CA GLN A 151 11.62 10.51 -0.07
C GLN A 151 10.40 11.44 -0.21
N LYS A 152 9.62 11.33 -1.31
CA LYS A 152 8.34 12.04 -1.46
C LYS A 152 7.36 11.62 -0.36
N LEU A 153 7.24 10.33 -0.07
CA LEU A 153 6.38 9.81 1.00
C LEU A 153 6.84 10.26 2.40
N ALA A 154 8.14 10.34 2.64
CA ALA A 154 8.73 10.79 3.90
C ALA A 154 8.38 12.25 4.27
N GLN A 155 7.89 13.05 3.32
CA GLN A 155 7.44 14.44 3.56
C GLN A 155 5.97 14.52 4.01
N LEU A 156 5.22 13.43 4.02
CA LEU A 156 3.85 13.41 4.52
C LEU A 156 3.84 13.59 6.07
N PRO A 157 2.71 13.98 6.66
CA PRO A 157 2.59 14.09 8.12
C PRO A 157 2.98 12.77 8.81
N PRO A 158 3.73 12.80 9.92
CA PRO A 158 4.22 11.59 10.61
C PRO A 158 3.11 10.65 11.11
N ASP A 159 1.92 11.16 11.37
CA ASP A 159 0.73 10.40 11.78
C ASP A 159 -0.01 9.75 10.60
N THR A 160 0.49 9.91 9.36
CA THR A 160 -0.05 9.24 8.18
C THR A 160 0.01 7.71 8.38
N ARG A 161 -1.16 7.07 8.24
CA ARG A 161 -1.27 5.60 8.27
C ARG A 161 -0.95 5.03 6.91
N ILE A 162 -0.04 4.05 6.88
CA ILE A 162 0.50 3.43 5.67
C ILE A 162 -0.20 2.09 5.43
N TYR A 163 -0.99 2.04 4.37
CA TYR A 163 -1.74 0.87 3.92
C TYR A 163 -1.05 0.27 2.69
N CYS A 164 0.01 -0.49 2.90
CA CYS A 164 0.69 -1.25 1.84
C CYS A 164 -0.01 -2.59 1.58
N SER A 165 0.32 -3.24 0.45
CA SER A 165 -0.47 -4.38 -0.01
C SER A 165 -0.07 -5.72 0.59
N HIS A 166 1.11 -5.85 1.24
CA HIS A 166 1.62 -7.14 1.69
C HIS A 166 2.02 -7.18 3.15
N GLU A 167 1.77 -8.32 3.81
CA GLU A 167 2.17 -8.62 5.19
C GLU A 167 3.64 -9.11 5.24
N TYR A 168 4.57 -8.30 4.75
CA TYR A 168 6.00 -8.62 4.75
C TYR A 168 6.73 -8.16 6.01
N THR A 169 6.02 -7.60 6.98
CA THR A 169 6.58 -6.86 8.12
C THR A 169 7.69 -7.63 8.84
N LEU A 170 7.42 -8.85 9.28
CA LEU A 170 8.42 -9.62 10.03
C LEU A 170 9.64 -10.01 9.18
N ALA A 171 9.44 -10.29 7.88
CA ALA A 171 10.54 -10.58 6.96
C ALA A 171 11.43 -9.35 6.75
N ASN A 172 10.81 -8.19 6.54
CA ASN A 172 11.51 -6.92 6.40
C ASN A 172 12.25 -6.52 7.68
N GLN A 173 11.63 -6.72 8.84
CA GLN A 173 12.26 -6.42 10.14
C GLN A 173 13.47 -7.31 10.41
N ARG A 174 13.44 -8.59 10.01
CA ARG A 174 14.64 -9.45 10.10
C ARG A 174 15.80 -8.86 9.32
N PHE A 175 15.55 -8.41 8.08
CA PHE A 175 16.56 -7.72 7.30
C PHE A 175 17.01 -6.40 7.95
N ALA A 176 16.06 -5.56 8.37
CA ALA A 176 16.36 -4.27 9.00
C ALA A 176 17.25 -4.43 10.26
N LEU A 177 17.00 -5.47 11.08
CA LEU A 177 17.80 -5.79 12.24
C LEU A 177 19.24 -6.25 11.89
N THR A 178 19.48 -6.81 10.71
CA THR A 178 20.88 -7.09 10.26
C THR A 178 21.64 -5.81 9.93
N VAL A 179 20.93 -4.79 9.47
CA VAL A 179 21.50 -3.50 9.06
C VAL A 179 21.64 -2.54 10.24
N GLU A 180 20.68 -2.52 11.16
CA GLU A 180 20.65 -1.66 12.34
C GLU A 180 20.29 -2.45 13.62
N PRO A 181 21.15 -3.37 14.10
CA PRO A 181 20.84 -4.22 15.25
C PRO A 181 20.60 -3.41 16.55
N ASP A 182 21.23 -2.24 16.69
CA ASP A 182 21.14 -1.38 17.86
C ASP A 182 20.00 -0.36 17.81
N ASN A 183 19.15 -0.39 16.77
CA ASN A 183 18.01 0.51 16.66
C ASN A 183 16.89 0.07 17.63
N LEU A 184 16.77 0.77 18.76
CA LEU A 184 15.80 0.46 19.80
C LEU A 184 14.34 0.55 19.33
N ALA A 185 14.03 1.52 18.45
CA ALA A 185 12.68 1.65 17.89
C ALA A 185 12.32 0.42 17.04
N LEU A 186 13.25 -0.04 16.20
CA LEU A 186 13.09 -1.25 15.40
C LEU A 186 12.93 -2.51 16.27
N GLN A 187 13.74 -2.65 17.32
CA GLN A 187 13.65 -3.79 18.25
C GLN A 187 12.30 -3.82 18.99
N GLN A 188 11.81 -2.66 19.43
CA GLN A 188 10.51 -2.55 20.11
C GLN A 188 9.36 -2.86 19.14
N ARG A 189 9.43 -2.31 17.94
CA ARG A 189 8.48 -2.57 16.87
C ARG A 189 8.44 -4.06 16.50
N HIS A 190 9.60 -4.70 16.37
CA HIS A 190 9.68 -6.13 16.06
C HIS A 190 8.99 -7.00 17.11
N ARG A 191 9.19 -6.73 18.41
CA ARG A 191 8.48 -7.45 19.48
C ARG A 191 6.97 -7.25 19.42
N ARG A 192 6.51 -6.02 19.16
CA ARG A 192 5.08 -5.70 19.03
C ARG A 192 4.47 -6.47 17.85
N ASP A 193 5.10 -6.38 16.69
CA ASP A 193 4.57 -6.92 15.45
C ASP A 193 4.65 -8.46 15.44
N GLN A 194 5.66 -9.07 16.08
CA GLN A 194 5.70 -10.51 16.32
C GLN A 194 4.51 -10.97 17.17
N ALA A 195 4.20 -10.27 18.27
CA ALA A 195 3.06 -10.62 19.11
C ALA A 195 1.71 -10.50 18.36
N LEU A 196 1.56 -9.51 17.46
CA LEU A 196 0.39 -9.41 16.59
C LEU A 196 0.29 -10.62 15.67
N ARG A 197 1.40 -11.00 15.00
CA ARG A 197 1.38 -12.15 14.07
C ARG A 197 1.18 -13.48 14.79
N ASP A 198 1.71 -13.66 16.00
CA ASP A 198 1.45 -14.84 16.83
C ASP A 198 -0.03 -14.96 17.21
N ALA A 199 -0.73 -13.82 17.33
CA ALA A 199 -2.17 -13.74 17.55
C ALA A 199 -2.99 -13.75 16.24
N ASN A 200 -2.38 -14.02 15.07
CA ASN A 200 -3.00 -13.95 13.75
C ASN A 200 -3.63 -12.58 13.42
N GLN A 201 -3.08 -11.50 13.99
CA GLN A 201 -3.50 -10.13 13.72
C GLN A 201 -2.61 -9.48 12.65
N PRO A 202 -3.14 -8.59 11.78
CA PRO A 202 -2.33 -7.84 10.83
C PRO A 202 -1.40 -6.87 11.57
N THR A 203 -0.21 -6.64 11.02
CA THR A 203 0.71 -5.58 11.50
C THR A 203 0.45 -4.24 10.82
N LEU A 204 -0.43 -4.22 9.82
CA LEU A 204 -0.79 -3.05 9.03
C LEU A 204 -2.18 -2.49 9.44
N PRO A 205 -2.39 -1.17 9.32
CA PRO A 205 -1.46 -0.17 8.83
C PRO A 205 -0.36 0.16 9.84
N SER A 206 0.84 0.48 9.34
CA SER A 206 1.85 1.17 10.14
C SER A 206 1.61 2.68 10.12
N THR A 207 2.46 3.45 10.82
CA THR A 207 2.48 4.92 10.72
C THR A 207 3.76 5.38 10.03
N LEU A 208 3.72 6.54 9.37
CA LEU A 208 4.93 7.10 8.79
C LEU A 208 5.99 7.39 9.86
N ALA A 209 5.59 7.75 11.08
CA ALA A 209 6.51 7.91 12.21
C ALA A 209 7.25 6.60 12.53
N ASP A 210 6.53 5.46 12.57
CA ASP A 210 7.15 4.13 12.74
C ASP A 210 8.15 3.83 11.60
N GLU A 211 7.78 4.15 10.37
CA GLU A 211 8.65 3.92 9.20
C GLU A 211 9.90 4.80 9.23
N LEU A 212 9.76 6.09 9.53
CA LEU A 212 10.90 7.01 9.67
C LEU A 212 11.86 6.60 10.79
N ALA A 213 11.36 5.97 11.84
CA ALA A 213 12.18 5.52 12.97
C ALA A 213 12.88 4.16 12.73
N SER A 214 12.28 3.28 11.90
CA SER A 214 12.72 1.87 11.84
C SER A 214 12.94 1.31 10.44
N ASN A 215 12.50 2.00 9.37
CA ASN A 215 12.65 1.50 8.01
C ASN A 215 13.99 1.93 7.41
N PRO A 216 14.93 1.02 7.09
CA PRO A 216 16.25 1.39 6.56
C PRO A 216 16.18 2.08 5.20
N PHE A 217 15.15 1.82 4.40
CA PHE A 217 14.98 2.40 3.06
C PHE A 217 14.54 3.88 3.09
N LEU A 218 13.93 4.35 4.19
CA LEU A 218 13.68 5.77 4.44
C LEU A 218 14.85 6.49 5.11
N ARG A 219 15.88 5.77 5.50
CA ARG A 219 17.02 6.24 6.31
C ARG A 219 18.37 5.97 5.64
N CYS A 220 18.36 5.91 4.31
CA CYS A 220 19.56 5.62 3.50
C CYS A 220 20.74 6.59 3.74
N ASP A 221 20.48 7.79 4.27
CA ASP A 221 21.52 8.77 4.60
C ASP A 221 22.23 8.47 5.94
N ASN A 222 21.76 7.48 6.70
CA ASN A 222 22.39 7.07 7.95
C ASN A 222 23.71 6.33 7.66
N ALA A 223 24.82 6.86 8.18
CA ALA A 223 26.16 6.32 7.95
C ALA A 223 26.30 4.84 8.40
N ARG A 224 25.61 4.42 9.46
CA ARG A 224 25.64 3.02 9.92
C ARG A 224 24.97 2.09 8.92
N ILE A 225 23.81 2.51 8.36
CA ILE A 225 23.09 1.76 7.31
C ILE A 225 24.01 1.61 6.09
N GLN A 226 24.64 2.71 5.64
CA GLN A 226 25.56 2.70 4.50
C GLN A 226 26.74 1.75 4.72
N GLN A 227 27.36 1.77 5.90
CA GLN A 227 28.47 0.86 6.26
C GLN A 227 28.01 -0.60 6.33
N ALA A 228 26.81 -0.86 6.87
CA ALA A 228 26.27 -2.22 6.96
C ALA A 228 26.01 -2.79 5.56
N VAL A 229 25.39 -2.01 4.66
CA VAL A 229 25.05 -2.45 3.30
C VAL A 229 26.31 -2.71 2.46
N GLN A 230 27.39 -1.94 2.63
CA GLN A 230 28.68 -2.18 1.95
C GLN A 230 29.27 -3.57 2.19
N ARG A 231 28.89 -4.25 3.28
CA ARG A 231 29.34 -5.63 3.56
C ARG A 231 28.64 -6.69 2.71
N TYR A 232 27.57 -6.32 2.02
CA TYR A 232 26.78 -7.20 1.15
C TYR A 232 26.98 -6.90 -0.35
N CYS A 233 27.75 -5.86 -0.70
CA CYS A 233 28.20 -5.52 -2.05
C CYS A 233 29.62 -6.03 -2.31
#